data_78e70a24d09a817d643b0d3f581e0ead
#
_entry.id   78e70a24d09a817d643b0d3f581e0ead
#
_cell.length_a   1.000
_cell.length_b   1.000
_cell.length_c   1.000
_cell.angle_alpha   90.00
_cell.angle_beta   90.00
_cell.angle_gamma   90.00
#
_symmetry.space_group_name_H-M   'P 1'
#
loop_
_entity.id
_entity.type
_entity.pdbx_description
1 polymer ?
#
loop_
_entity_poly.entity_id
_entity_poly.type
_entity_poly.pdbx_seq_one_letter_code
_entity_poly.pdbx_strand_id
1 'polypeptide(L)'
;VNNSFSVLSYNMMYCDVHKFLWDKKSINTTGIANTLDTLSADIKCFQELYNSDEFPELQILKKVSRRNPYYVYMHSNVGNDQGQGAIGLAIFSRYKIINKDEVYWPPNNNGMLAADIVINQDTIRVINVQLKSMGIRVNKILNEKKEIDKEETKNVLLKLKEGFEVRGIQVNMLENWIDEIRDVTFIIISH
;
A
#
# COMPACT_ATOMS: atom_id res chain seq x y z
N VAL A 1 3.74 -32.69 3.57
CA VAL A 1 3.28 -31.51 2.82
C VAL A 1 3.66 -30.30 3.66
N ASN A 2 4.47 -29.40 3.13
CA ASN A 2 4.84 -28.16 3.81
C ASN A 2 3.61 -27.24 3.81
N ASN A 3 3.00 -27.02 4.96
CA ASN A 3 1.83 -26.15 5.14
C ASN A 3 2.23 -24.67 5.34
N SER A 4 3.32 -24.25 4.72
CA SER A 4 3.81 -22.87 4.81
C SER A 4 3.54 -22.11 3.51
N PHE A 5 3.21 -20.84 3.64
CA PHE A 5 3.11 -19.89 2.54
C PHE A 5 3.92 -18.62 2.87
N SER A 6 4.31 -17.90 1.85
CA SER A 6 5.12 -16.68 1.98
C SER A 6 4.27 -15.44 1.72
N VAL A 7 4.49 -14.40 2.54
CA VAL A 7 3.83 -13.09 2.39
C VAL A 7 4.89 -12.02 2.19
N LEU A 8 4.70 -11.16 1.21
CA LEU A 8 5.49 -9.96 0.96
C LEU A 8 4.63 -8.73 1.23
N SER A 9 5.17 -7.77 1.96
CA SER A 9 4.62 -6.41 2.06
C SER A 9 5.62 -5.40 1.50
N TYR A 10 5.12 -4.44 0.71
CA TYR A 10 5.96 -3.40 0.14
C TYR A 10 5.18 -2.13 -0.18
N ASN A 11 5.64 -0.99 0.35
CA ASN A 11 5.13 0.32 -0.06
C ASN A 11 5.80 0.73 -1.38
N MET A 12 5.00 0.97 -2.39
CA MET A 12 5.45 1.21 -3.77
C MET A 12 5.85 2.65 -4.04
N MET A 13 5.61 3.59 -3.11
CA MET A 13 5.86 5.03 -3.30
C MET A 13 5.36 5.54 -4.66
N TYR A 14 4.12 5.19 -5.00
CA TYR A 14 3.45 5.54 -6.28
C TYR A 14 4.19 5.04 -7.53
N CYS A 15 5.06 4.02 -7.41
CA CYS A 15 5.90 3.52 -8.51
C CYS A 15 6.78 4.61 -9.16
N ASP A 16 7.14 5.66 -8.42
CA ASP A 16 7.88 6.84 -8.90
C ASP A 16 7.20 7.54 -10.11
N VAL A 17 5.85 7.42 -10.18
CA VAL A 17 5.05 7.89 -11.30
C VAL A 17 5.23 9.39 -11.58
N HIS A 18 5.44 10.19 -10.55
CA HIS A 18 5.62 11.64 -10.71
C HIS A 18 6.82 11.96 -11.62
N LYS A 19 7.95 11.28 -11.46
CA LYS A 19 9.09 11.42 -12.35
C LYS A 19 8.79 10.86 -13.74
N PHE A 20 8.12 9.69 -13.80
CA PHE A 20 7.75 9.08 -15.07
C PHE A 20 6.84 10.00 -15.92
N LEU A 21 5.81 10.59 -15.32
CA LEU A 21 4.90 11.49 -16.01
C LEU A 21 5.58 12.80 -16.42
N TRP A 22 6.55 13.28 -15.63
CA TRP A 22 7.28 14.51 -15.90
C TRP A 22 8.34 14.32 -17.01
N ASP A 23 9.19 13.31 -16.87
CA ASP A 23 10.36 13.11 -17.73
C ASP A 23 10.15 12.06 -18.83
N LYS A 24 9.05 11.28 -18.76
CA LYS A 24 8.77 10.11 -19.65
C LYS A 24 9.91 9.08 -19.71
N LYS A 25 10.86 9.12 -18.76
CA LYS A 25 12.11 8.33 -18.76
C LYS A 25 12.52 7.85 -17.37
N SER A 26 11.58 7.62 -16.44
CA SER A 26 11.97 7.12 -15.12
C SER A 26 12.51 5.68 -15.23
N ILE A 27 13.81 5.54 -15.09
CA ILE A 27 14.49 4.23 -14.96
C ILE A 27 13.93 3.47 -13.76
N ASN A 28 13.54 4.19 -12.70
CA ASN A 28 12.99 3.60 -11.48
C ASN A 28 11.66 2.91 -11.74
N THR A 29 10.74 3.52 -12.48
CA THR A 29 9.41 2.95 -12.78
C THR A 29 9.55 1.62 -13.51
N THR A 30 10.39 1.55 -14.53
CA THR A 30 10.67 0.32 -15.28
C THR A 30 11.37 -0.72 -14.39
N GLY A 31 12.34 -0.28 -13.57
CA GLY A 31 13.06 -1.11 -12.62
C GLY A 31 12.13 -1.72 -11.58
N ILE A 32 11.25 -0.92 -10.98
CA ILE A 32 10.24 -1.39 -10.03
C ILE A 32 9.35 -2.45 -10.68
N ALA A 33 8.78 -2.15 -11.84
CA ALA A 33 7.88 -3.05 -12.55
C ALA A 33 8.55 -4.41 -12.90
N ASN A 34 9.82 -4.39 -13.29
CA ASN A 34 10.59 -5.61 -13.57
C ASN A 34 10.91 -6.38 -12.30
N THR A 35 11.26 -5.70 -11.21
CA THR A 35 11.51 -6.33 -9.91
C THR A 35 10.28 -7.03 -9.38
N LEU A 36 9.09 -6.43 -9.50
CA LEU A 36 7.83 -7.03 -9.05
C LEU A 36 7.55 -8.37 -9.73
N ASP A 37 7.92 -8.52 -11.00
CA ASP A 37 7.76 -9.78 -11.74
C ASP A 37 8.70 -10.88 -11.23
N THR A 38 9.81 -10.53 -10.58
CA THR A 38 10.78 -11.50 -10.03
C THR A 38 10.47 -11.96 -8.61
N LEU A 39 9.66 -11.22 -7.87
CA LEU A 39 9.31 -11.55 -6.48
C LEU A 39 8.46 -12.81 -6.40
N SER A 40 8.92 -13.79 -5.61
CA SER A 40 8.35 -15.15 -5.60
C SER A 40 7.35 -15.42 -4.46
N ALA A 41 6.91 -14.42 -3.71
CA ALA A 41 5.96 -14.60 -2.62
C ALA A 41 4.60 -15.13 -3.10
N ASP A 42 3.95 -15.96 -2.26
CA ASP A 42 2.64 -16.54 -2.53
C ASP A 42 1.53 -15.50 -2.43
N ILE A 43 1.66 -14.60 -1.45
CA ILE A 43 0.77 -13.45 -1.23
C ILE A 43 1.62 -12.18 -1.26
N LYS A 44 1.15 -11.14 -1.95
CA LYS A 44 1.83 -9.86 -2.05
C LYS A 44 0.86 -8.74 -1.71
N CYS A 45 1.24 -7.91 -0.73
CA CYS A 45 0.47 -6.77 -0.26
C CYS A 45 1.24 -5.50 -0.61
N PHE A 46 0.65 -4.66 -1.44
CA PHE A 46 1.26 -3.41 -1.85
C PHE A 46 0.46 -2.22 -1.32
N GLN A 47 1.17 -1.23 -0.81
CA GLN A 47 0.65 0.09 -0.44
C GLN A 47 1.17 1.12 -1.44
N GLU A 48 0.42 2.20 -1.63
CA GLU A 48 0.74 3.27 -2.59
C GLU A 48 1.05 2.74 -4.00
N LEU A 49 0.35 1.68 -4.40
CA LEU A 49 0.52 1.10 -5.72
C LEU A 49 -0.20 1.99 -6.75
N TYR A 50 0.57 2.49 -7.71
CA TYR A 50 0.01 3.17 -8.88
C TYR A 50 -0.17 2.17 -10.02
N ASN A 51 -1.34 2.20 -10.66
CA ASN A 51 -1.60 1.43 -11.88
C ASN A 51 -2.20 2.31 -12.95
N SER A 52 -1.77 2.12 -14.18
CA SER A 52 -2.33 2.78 -15.36
C SER A 52 -2.48 1.78 -16.49
N ASP A 53 -3.59 1.84 -17.19
CA ASP A 53 -3.82 1.03 -18.39
C ASP A 53 -3.25 1.70 -19.67
N GLU A 54 -2.99 3.01 -19.63
CA GLU A 54 -2.43 3.75 -20.76
C GLU A 54 -0.95 3.49 -20.98
N PHE A 55 -0.18 3.33 -19.89
CA PHE A 55 1.26 3.16 -19.94
C PHE A 55 1.66 1.72 -19.69
N PRO A 56 2.23 1.01 -20.69
CA PRO A 56 2.65 -0.40 -20.52
C PRO A 56 3.60 -0.62 -19.35
N GLU A 57 4.45 0.35 -19.03
CA GLU A 57 5.39 0.32 -17.91
C GLU A 57 4.67 0.32 -16.57
N LEU A 58 3.50 0.96 -16.49
CA LEU A 58 2.71 1.15 -15.29
C LEU A 58 1.51 0.20 -15.18
N GLN A 59 1.36 -0.77 -16.10
CA GLN A 59 0.36 -1.84 -15.99
C GLN A 59 0.75 -2.85 -14.89
N ILE A 60 0.88 -2.37 -13.66
CA ILE A 60 1.42 -3.14 -12.53
C ILE A 60 0.50 -4.31 -12.18
N LEU A 61 -0.82 -4.08 -12.14
CA LEU A 61 -1.78 -5.15 -11.86
C LEU A 61 -1.61 -6.32 -12.83
N LYS A 62 -1.51 -6.03 -14.12
CA LYS A 62 -1.31 -7.03 -15.18
C LYS A 62 0.03 -7.75 -15.06
N LYS A 63 1.10 -7.05 -14.66
CA LYS A 63 2.43 -7.66 -14.50
C LYS A 63 2.46 -8.62 -13.33
N VAL A 64 2.01 -8.19 -12.15
CA VAL A 64 2.02 -9.01 -10.94
C VAL A 64 1.06 -10.20 -11.05
N SER A 65 -0.11 -10.03 -11.70
CA SER A 65 -1.11 -11.09 -11.86
C SER A 65 -0.61 -12.28 -12.72
N ARG A 66 0.48 -12.14 -13.47
CA ARG A 66 1.08 -13.28 -14.19
C ARG A 66 1.53 -14.41 -13.26
N ARG A 67 2.01 -14.07 -12.07
CA ARG A 67 2.48 -15.06 -11.07
C ARG A 67 1.53 -15.23 -9.90
N ASN A 68 0.73 -14.21 -9.60
CA ASN A 68 -0.27 -14.19 -8.55
C ASN A 68 -1.63 -13.83 -9.21
N PRO A 69 -2.31 -14.80 -9.84
CA PRO A 69 -3.43 -14.53 -10.76
C PRO A 69 -4.69 -14.00 -10.09
N TYR A 70 -4.83 -14.21 -8.78
CA TYR A 70 -5.93 -13.67 -8.02
C TYR A 70 -5.50 -12.36 -7.35
N TYR A 71 -6.28 -11.30 -7.52
CA TYR A 71 -5.98 -10.05 -6.84
C TYR A 71 -7.24 -9.23 -6.56
N VAL A 72 -7.12 -8.37 -5.57
CA VAL A 72 -8.06 -7.30 -5.24
C VAL A 72 -7.31 -5.98 -5.19
N TYR A 73 -7.95 -4.92 -5.64
CA TYR A 73 -7.37 -3.58 -5.69
C TYR A 73 -8.39 -2.57 -5.18
N MET A 74 -8.05 -1.87 -4.11
CA MET A 74 -8.76 -0.72 -3.57
C MET A 74 -8.04 0.52 -4.05
N HIS A 75 -8.67 1.31 -4.89
CA HIS A 75 -8.06 2.52 -5.43
C HIS A 75 -8.88 3.74 -5.05
N SER A 76 -8.20 4.86 -4.87
CA SER A 76 -8.84 6.16 -4.70
C SER A 76 -8.68 7.00 -5.96
N ASN A 77 -9.65 7.87 -6.18
CA ASN A 77 -9.64 8.81 -7.31
C ASN A 77 -8.72 10.03 -7.05
N VAL A 78 -8.00 10.08 -5.92
CA VAL A 78 -7.12 11.18 -5.58
C VAL A 78 -5.79 10.99 -6.29
N GLY A 79 -5.40 11.94 -7.10
CA GLY A 79 -4.20 11.88 -7.94
C GLY A 79 -4.49 11.58 -9.40
N ASN A 80 -5.75 11.50 -9.77
CA ASN A 80 -6.17 11.30 -11.15
C ASN A 80 -6.33 12.64 -11.87
N ASP A 81 -5.31 13.51 -11.77
CA ASP A 81 -5.35 14.85 -12.35
C ASP A 81 -5.50 14.85 -13.88
N GLN A 82 -5.39 13.70 -14.53
CA GLN A 82 -5.53 13.56 -15.98
C GLN A 82 -6.20 12.25 -16.44
N GLY A 83 -6.83 11.48 -15.55
CA GLY A 83 -7.50 10.22 -15.95
C GLY A 83 -6.55 9.06 -16.32
N GLN A 84 -5.25 9.18 -16.05
CA GLN A 84 -4.24 8.26 -16.57
C GLN A 84 -3.95 7.06 -15.66
N GLY A 85 -4.45 7.00 -14.45
CA GLY A 85 -4.23 5.90 -13.52
C GLY A 85 -4.82 6.12 -12.14
N ALA A 86 -4.63 5.16 -11.25
CA ALA A 86 -5.14 5.20 -9.89
C ALA A 86 -4.10 4.71 -8.88
N ILE A 87 -4.19 5.21 -7.65
CA ILE A 87 -3.32 4.85 -6.53
C ILE A 87 -4.14 4.10 -5.48
N GLY A 88 -3.58 3.05 -4.90
CA GLY A 88 -4.30 2.33 -3.87
C GLY A 88 -3.53 1.23 -3.16
N LEU A 89 -4.31 0.36 -2.51
CA LEU A 89 -3.86 -0.85 -1.86
C LEU A 89 -4.17 -2.05 -2.76
N ALA A 90 -3.26 -3.00 -2.85
CA ALA A 90 -3.49 -4.23 -3.59
C ALA A 90 -3.06 -5.46 -2.78
N ILE A 91 -3.82 -6.54 -2.91
CA ILE A 91 -3.46 -7.86 -2.44
C ILE A 91 -3.48 -8.79 -3.66
N PHE A 92 -2.36 -9.43 -3.94
CA PHE A 92 -2.22 -10.47 -4.95
C PHE A 92 -1.98 -11.82 -4.30
N SER A 93 -2.52 -12.87 -4.86
CA SER A 93 -2.38 -14.22 -4.34
C SER A 93 -2.20 -15.25 -5.46
N ARG A 94 -1.41 -16.29 -5.19
CA ARG A 94 -1.40 -17.52 -5.99
C ARG A 94 -2.62 -18.38 -5.71
N TYR A 95 -3.23 -18.21 -4.54
CA TYR A 95 -4.41 -18.94 -4.10
C TYR A 95 -5.68 -18.16 -4.41
N LYS A 96 -6.79 -18.86 -4.51
CA LYS A 96 -8.08 -18.26 -4.85
C LYS A 96 -8.53 -17.28 -3.76
N ILE A 97 -8.88 -16.06 -4.17
CA ILE A 97 -9.58 -15.08 -3.34
C ILE A 97 -11.07 -15.31 -3.51
N ILE A 98 -11.80 -15.43 -2.41
CA ILE A 98 -13.25 -15.71 -2.41
C ILE A 98 -14.09 -14.52 -1.91
N ASN A 99 -13.49 -13.59 -1.19
CA ASN A 99 -14.17 -12.38 -0.70
C ASN A 99 -13.19 -11.20 -0.64
N LYS A 100 -13.77 -9.97 -0.66
CA LYS A 100 -13.05 -8.71 -0.53
C LYS A 100 -13.86 -7.77 0.36
N ASP A 101 -13.17 -7.09 1.30
CA ASP A 101 -13.71 -5.97 2.06
C ASP A 101 -12.76 -4.76 1.96
N GLU A 102 -13.31 -3.56 1.96
CA GLU A 102 -12.52 -2.33 1.86
C GLU A 102 -13.12 -1.21 2.72
N VAL A 103 -12.24 -0.48 3.40
CA VAL A 103 -12.61 0.69 4.20
C VAL A 103 -11.69 1.85 3.87
N TYR A 104 -12.27 2.97 3.46
CA TYR A 104 -11.54 4.20 3.18
C TYR A 104 -11.54 5.12 4.40
N TRP A 105 -10.41 5.73 4.69
CA TRP A 105 -10.26 6.74 5.74
C TRP A 105 -10.08 8.14 5.14
N PRO A 106 -11.14 8.97 5.11
CA PRO A 106 -11.03 10.33 4.63
C PRO A 106 -10.04 11.16 5.48
N PRO A 107 -9.43 12.22 4.91
CA PRO A 107 -9.58 12.73 3.53
C PRO A 107 -8.60 12.12 2.53
N ASN A 108 -7.75 11.17 2.93
CA ASN A 108 -6.65 10.66 2.16
C ASN A 108 -6.93 9.25 1.60
N ASN A 109 -5.99 8.77 0.75
CA ASN A 109 -6.01 7.44 0.14
C ASN A 109 -5.61 6.32 1.13
N ASN A 110 -5.75 6.57 2.42
CA ASN A 110 -5.48 5.61 3.47
C ASN A 110 -6.70 4.74 3.68
N GLY A 111 -6.49 3.55 4.20
CA GLY A 111 -7.59 2.63 4.44
C GLY A 111 -7.11 1.22 4.71
N MET A 112 -8.06 0.30 4.64
CA MET A 112 -7.86 -1.13 4.80
C MET A 112 -8.45 -1.85 3.59
N LEU A 113 -7.71 -2.81 3.07
CA LEU A 113 -8.15 -3.75 2.07
C LEU A 113 -7.99 -5.16 2.64
N ALA A 114 -9.06 -5.93 2.68
CA ALA A 114 -8.99 -7.33 3.09
C ALA A 114 -9.36 -8.26 1.94
N ALA A 115 -8.77 -9.45 1.98
CA ALA A 115 -9.07 -10.55 1.06
C ALA A 115 -9.16 -11.87 1.82
N ASP A 116 -10.20 -12.64 1.61
CA ASP A 116 -10.31 -14.01 2.11
C ASP A 116 -9.71 -14.96 1.07
N ILE A 117 -8.63 -15.62 1.46
CA ILE A 117 -7.80 -16.46 0.60
C ILE A 117 -7.93 -17.90 1.04
N VAL A 118 -8.28 -18.80 0.11
CA VAL A 118 -8.38 -20.24 0.37
C VAL A 118 -7.03 -20.89 0.13
N ILE A 119 -6.42 -21.40 1.20
CA ILE A 119 -5.15 -22.11 1.16
C ILE A 119 -5.39 -23.54 1.65
N ASN A 120 -5.26 -24.50 0.75
CA ASN A 120 -5.68 -25.89 0.95
C ASN A 120 -7.19 -25.98 1.26
N GLN A 121 -7.57 -26.26 2.50
CA GLN A 121 -8.96 -26.35 2.96
C GLN A 121 -9.34 -25.22 3.94
N ASP A 122 -8.36 -24.39 4.28
CA ASP A 122 -8.52 -23.29 5.24
C ASP A 122 -8.74 -21.96 4.53
N THR A 123 -9.45 -21.06 5.15
CA THR A 123 -9.60 -19.69 4.70
C THR A 123 -8.85 -18.76 5.64
N ILE A 124 -7.98 -17.93 5.07
CA ILE A 124 -7.20 -16.94 5.81
C ILE A 124 -7.58 -15.56 5.29
N ARG A 125 -7.91 -14.65 6.21
CA ARG A 125 -8.12 -13.23 5.88
C ARG A 125 -6.79 -12.46 5.93
N VAL A 126 -6.41 -11.89 4.81
CA VAL A 126 -5.23 -11.02 4.71
C VAL A 126 -5.71 -9.57 4.67
N ILE A 127 -5.20 -8.75 5.59
CA ILE A 127 -5.59 -7.35 5.76
C ILE A 127 -4.39 -6.48 5.45
N ASN A 128 -4.48 -5.70 4.39
CA ASN A 128 -3.46 -4.74 3.96
C ASN A 128 -3.89 -3.33 4.37
N VAL A 129 -3.09 -2.67 5.20
CA VAL A 129 -3.43 -1.40 5.85
C VAL A 129 -2.46 -0.30 5.46
N GLN A 130 -2.98 0.87 5.13
CA GLN A 130 -2.22 2.11 4.96
C GLN A 130 -2.71 3.14 5.96
N LEU A 131 -1.90 3.45 6.96
CA LEU A 131 -2.16 4.53 7.91
C LEU A 131 -1.72 5.88 7.34
N LYS A 132 -2.22 6.97 7.93
CA LYS A 132 -1.80 8.34 7.55
C LYS A 132 -0.29 8.50 7.68
N SER A 133 0.36 8.98 6.63
CA SER A 133 1.76 9.38 6.67
C SER A 133 1.94 10.57 7.61
N MET A 134 2.99 10.56 8.43
CA MET A 134 3.35 11.69 9.30
C MET A 134 3.94 12.88 8.52
N GLY A 135 4.21 12.71 7.22
CA GLY A 135 4.71 13.77 6.33
C GLY A 135 6.07 14.34 6.71
N ILE A 136 6.84 13.62 7.54
CA ILE A 136 8.15 14.06 8.00
C ILE A 136 9.22 13.49 7.07
N ARG A 137 9.88 14.36 6.34
CA ARG A 137 11.04 14.00 5.51
C ARG A 137 12.31 14.16 6.32
N VAL A 138 12.69 13.15 7.10
CA VAL A 138 13.89 13.14 7.96
C VAL A 138 15.15 13.47 7.16
N ASN A 139 15.26 13.02 5.92
CA ASN A 139 16.41 13.33 5.05
C ASN A 139 16.55 14.82 4.73
N LYS A 140 15.46 15.58 4.70
CA LYS A 140 15.52 17.03 4.52
C LYS A 140 16.05 17.73 5.76
N ILE A 141 15.71 17.20 6.93
CA ILE A 141 16.15 17.72 8.24
C ILE A 141 17.64 17.41 8.47
N LEU A 142 18.10 16.21 8.07
CA LEU A 142 19.49 15.77 8.31
C LEU A 142 20.50 16.28 7.27
N ASN A 143 20.09 16.55 6.04
CA ASN A 143 20.99 16.96 4.95
C ASN A 143 21.21 18.48 4.86
N GLU A 144 20.33 19.28 5.41
CA GLU A 144 20.54 20.71 5.55
C GLU A 144 21.35 20.92 6.85
N LYS A 145 22.67 21.08 6.73
CA LYS A 145 23.60 21.50 7.81
C LYS A 145 23.32 22.93 8.31
N LYS A 146 22.06 23.30 8.46
CA LYS A 146 21.64 24.55 9.11
C LYS A 146 21.24 24.25 10.54
N GLU A 147 21.56 25.15 11.42
CA GLU A 147 20.97 25.18 12.77
C GLU A 147 19.46 25.05 12.61
N ILE A 148 18.91 24.00 13.18
CA ILE A 148 17.45 23.75 13.12
C ILE A 148 16.82 24.91 13.89
N ASP A 149 16.10 25.77 13.18
CA ASP A 149 15.39 26.88 13.78
C ASP A 149 14.30 26.36 14.74
N LYS A 150 14.08 27.09 15.85
CA LYS A 150 13.06 26.74 16.85
C LYS A 150 11.68 26.63 16.24
N GLU A 151 11.38 27.44 15.23
CA GLU A 151 10.09 27.43 14.53
C GLU A 151 9.94 26.19 13.66
N GLU A 152 11.00 25.76 12.98
CA GLU A 152 11.02 24.52 12.18
C GLU A 152 10.85 23.28 13.08
N THR A 153 11.54 23.25 14.23
CA THR A 153 11.37 22.21 15.25
C THR A 153 9.93 22.15 15.75
N LYS A 154 9.31 23.29 16.04
CA LYS A 154 7.92 23.38 16.48
C LYS A 154 6.96 22.84 15.42
N ASN A 155 7.18 23.18 14.16
CA ASN A 155 6.36 22.71 13.03
C ASN A 155 6.47 21.20 12.84
N VAL A 156 7.66 20.62 13.03
CA VAL A 156 7.86 19.16 13.00
C VAL A 156 7.11 18.48 14.15
N LEU A 157 7.20 19.01 15.36
CA LEU A 157 6.49 18.47 16.53
C LEU A 157 4.97 18.55 16.36
N LEU A 158 4.43 19.64 15.78
CA LEU A 158 2.99 19.77 15.50
C LEU A 158 2.53 18.74 14.48
N LYS A 159 3.27 18.51 13.40
CA LYS A 159 2.98 17.47 12.42
C LYS A 159 3.02 16.07 13.02
N LEU A 160 3.99 15.80 13.90
CA LEU A 160 4.07 14.54 14.64
C LEU A 160 2.82 14.34 15.49
N LYS A 161 2.47 15.34 16.30
CA LYS A 161 1.28 15.28 17.16
C LYS A 161 0.02 14.98 16.33
N GLU A 162 -0.23 15.76 15.30
CA GLU A 162 -1.38 15.56 14.40
C GLU A 162 -1.36 14.16 13.76
N GLY A 163 -0.18 13.71 13.31
CA GLY A 163 -0.02 12.38 12.72
C GLY A 163 -0.36 11.26 13.71
N PHE A 164 0.09 11.38 14.96
CA PHE A 164 -0.23 10.39 16.01
C PHE A 164 -1.71 10.39 16.39
N GLU A 165 -2.34 11.57 16.51
CA GLU A 165 -3.77 11.68 16.80
C GLU A 165 -4.63 10.98 15.73
N VAL A 166 -4.34 11.27 14.45
CA VAL A 166 -5.08 10.64 13.34
C VAL A 166 -4.81 9.13 13.26
N ARG A 167 -3.55 8.70 13.43
CA ARG A 167 -3.23 7.27 13.46
C ARG A 167 -3.91 6.54 14.62
N GLY A 168 -4.02 7.18 15.80
CA GLY A 168 -4.75 6.61 16.93
C GLY A 168 -6.22 6.33 16.58
N ILE A 169 -6.88 7.29 15.91
CA ILE A 169 -8.25 7.08 15.42
C ILE A 169 -8.31 5.93 14.40
N GLN A 170 -7.38 5.89 13.45
CA GLN A 170 -7.34 4.84 12.43
C GLN A 170 -7.08 3.45 13.03
N VAL A 171 -6.22 3.35 14.06
CA VAL A 171 -5.98 2.09 14.79
C VAL A 171 -7.23 1.63 15.52
N ASN A 172 -7.95 2.54 16.21
CA ASN A 172 -9.21 2.19 16.88
C ASN A 172 -10.26 1.72 15.85
N MET A 173 -10.33 2.31 14.67
CA MET A 173 -11.22 1.86 13.60
C MET A 173 -10.84 0.45 13.12
N LEU A 174 -9.53 0.17 12.98
CA LEU A 174 -9.02 -1.15 12.64
C LEU A 174 -9.35 -2.19 13.72
N GLU A 175 -9.16 -1.86 15.00
CA GLU A 175 -9.50 -2.73 16.14
C GLU A 175 -10.98 -3.09 16.14
N ASN A 176 -11.87 -2.10 16.02
CA ASN A 176 -13.30 -2.34 15.95
C ASN A 176 -13.69 -3.27 14.80
N TRP A 177 -13.07 -3.05 13.62
CA TRP A 177 -13.34 -3.89 12.45
C TRP A 177 -12.83 -5.33 12.62
N ILE A 178 -11.67 -5.51 13.28
CA ILE A 178 -11.14 -6.84 13.61
C ILE A 178 -12.05 -7.54 14.62
N ASP A 179 -12.57 -6.82 15.59
CA ASP A 179 -13.49 -7.36 16.60
C ASP A 179 -14.79 -7.91 15.99
N GLU A 180 -15.24 -7.35 14.87
CA GLU A 180 -16.39 -7.85 14.12
C GLU A 180 -16.11 -9.19 13.38
N ILE A 181 -14.83 -9.53 13.15
CA ILE A 181 -14.41 -10.71 12.36
C ILE A 181 -13.67 -11.78 13.19
N ARG A 182 -13.88 -11.81 14.50
CA ARG A 182 -13.11 -12.63 15.48
C ARG A 182 -12.97 -14.12 15.16
N ASP A 183 -13.92 -14.69 14.43
CA ASP A 183 -13.95 -16.13 14.14
C ASP A 183 -13.11 -16.55 12.93
N VAL A 184 -12.32 -15.64 12.35
CA VAL A 184 -11.49 -15.90 11.15
C VAL A 184 -10.02 -15.78 11.51
N THR A 185 -9.21 -16.74 11.06
CA THR A 185 -7.74 -16.59 11.11
C THR A 185 -7.32 -15.46 10.19
N PHE A 186 -6.60 -14.46 10.71
CA PHE A 186 -6.19 -13.30 9.92
C PHE A 186 -4.71 -12.95 10.07
N ILE A 187 -4.18 -12.25 9.06
CA ILE A 187 -2.85 -11.66 9.04
C ILE A 187 -3.01 -10.19 8.71
N ILE A 188 -2.47 -9.30 9.57
CA ILE A 188 -2.47 -7.86 9.35
C ILE A 188 -1.10 -7.45 8.82
N ILE A 189 -1.11 -6.67 7.75
CA ILE A 189 0.08 -6.11 7.12
C ILE A 189 -0.09 -4.61 7.03
N SER A 190 0.80 -3.88 7.70
CA SER A 190 0.79 -2.41 7.75
C SER A 190 2.15 -1.85 7.34
N HIS A 191 2.11 -0.63 6.83
CA HIS A 191 3.30 0.19 6.57
C HIS A 191 3.14 1.57 7.20
#